data_4dc3d470071bfb87164df35a305c3fd1
#
_entry.id   4dc3d470071bfb87164df35a305c3fd1
#
_cell.length_a   1.000
_cell.length_b   1.000
_cell.length_c   1.000
_cell.angle_alpha   90.00
_cell.angle_beta   90.00
_cell.angle_gamma   90.00
#
_symmetry.space_group_name_H-M   'P 1'
#
loop_
_entity.id
_entity.type
_entity.pdbx_description
1 polymer ?
#
loop_
_entity_poly.entity_id
_entity_poly.type
_entity_poly.pdbx_seq_one_letter_code
_entity_poly.pdbx_strand_id
1 'polypeptide(L)'
;VAKLDPTRSVSSVGESAARYRAALAASARLYAEVNDQPLRFPDELKAFPDLIASETRLYTTRRAQLKDATAQIQQSLALANRELGITQRLAKSGAASSVEVLRLQRDKSDLELKLTDMRSQYYVQAREDLAKASAEADSLAQTVKGREDTVSRLTLRSPMRGIVKNIKVTTVGG
;
A
#
# COMPACT_ATOMS: atom_id res chain seq x y z
N VAL A 1 9.97 -43.02 -11.99
CA VAL A 1 9.98 -41.63 -11.49
C VAL A 1 11.36 -41.34 -10.93
N ALA A 2 12.03 -40.35 -11.47
CA ALA A 2 13.28 -39.82 -10.90
C ALA A 2 12.97 -38.46 -10.23
N LYS A 3 13.57 -38.21 -9.07
CA LYS A 3 13.46 -36.93 -8.35
C LYS A 3 14.85 -36.31 -8.22
N LEU A 4 14.99 -35.06 -8.62
CA LEU A 4 16.15 -34.23 -8.33
C LEU A 4 15.96 -33.58 -6.95
N ASP A 5 17.05 -33.16 -6.29
CA ASP A 5 16.97 -32.47 -5.00
C ASP A 5 16.23 -31.13 -5.16
N PRO A 6 15.03 -30.97 -4.56
CA PRO A 6 14.22 -29.78 -4.73
C PRO A 6 14.55 -28.67 -3.70
N THR A 7 15.43 -28.91 -2.72
CA THR A 7 15.57 -28.08 -1.52
C THR A 7 15.80 -26.60 -1.85
N ARG A 8 16.78 -26.29 -2.71
CA ARG A 8 17.04 -24.91 -3.13
C ARG A 8 15.87 -24.28 -3.90
N SER A 9 15.27 -25.04 -4.80
CA SER A 9 14.17 -24.56 -5.63
C SER A 9 12.91 -24.30 -4.80
N VAL A 10 12.58 -25.17 -3.84
CA VAL A 10 11.44 -25.01 -2.94
C VAL A 10 11.65 -23.79 -2.02
N SER A 11 12.86 -23.61 -1.46
CA SER A 11 13.19 -22.43 -0.63
C SER A 11 13.05 -21.14 -1.44
N SER A 12 13.50 -21.12 -2.67
CA SER A 12 13.42 -19.98 -3.58
C SER A 12 11.96 -19.64 -3.97
N VAL A 13 11.10 -20.63 -4.16
CA VAL A 13 9.64 -20.43 -4.34
C VAL A 13 9.05 -19.81 -3.08
N GLY A 14 9.36 -20.36 -1.91
CA GLY A 14 8.85 -19.87 -0.62
C GLY A 14 9.19 -18.41 -0.37
N GLU A 15 10.44 -18.01 -0.63
CA GLU A 15 10.88 -16.62 -0.50
C GLU A 15 10.11 -15.67 -1.45
N SER A 16 10.02 -16.05 -2.73
CA SER A 16 9.31 -15.24 -3.71
C SER A 16 7.81 -15.13 -3.42
N ALA A 17 7.20 -16.21 -2.97
CA ALA A 17 5.80 -16.23 -2.56
C ALA A 17 5.55 -15.36 -1.32
N ALA A 18 6.49 -15.32 -0.37
CA ALA A 18 6.39 -14.41 0.78
C ALA A 18 6.45 -12.94 0.37
N ARG A 19 7.38 -12.58 -0.51
CA ARG A 19 7.48 -11.21 -1.07
C ARG A 19 6.24 -10.84 -1.88
N TYR A 20 5.74 -11.76 -2.71
CA TYR A 20 4.50 -11.56 -3.48
C TYR A 20 3.33 -11.24 -2.56
N ARG A 21 3.11 -12.04 -1.52
CA ARG A 21 2.02 -11.81 -0.55
C ARG A 21 2.15 -10.48 0.17
N ALA A 22 3.37 -10.08 0.53
CA ALA A 22 3.61 -8.77 1.14
C ALA A 22 3.25 -7.62 0.20
N ALA A 23 3.70 -7.66 -1.06
CA ALA A 23 3.37 -6.66 -2.07
C ALA A 23 1.86 -6.61 -2.36
N LEU A 24 1.21 -7.78 -2.45
CA LEU A 24 -0.24 -7.89 -2.67
C LEU A 24 -1.04 -7.30 -1.48
N ALA A 25 -0.62 -7.57 -0.25
CA ALA A 25 -1.27 -7.00 0.94
C ALA A 25 -1.10 -5.48 1.01
N ALA A 26 0.10 -4.98 0.71
CA ALA A 26 0.38 -3.55 0.63
C ALA A 26 -0.45 -2.87 -0.48
N SER A 27 -0.57 -3.47 -1.66
CA SER A 27 -1.39 -2.94 -2.75
C SER A 27 -2.87 -2.87 -2.37
N ALA A 28 -3.41 -3.90 -1.70
CA ALA A 28 -4.79 -3.91 -1.23
C ALA A 28 -5.06 -2.79 -0.20
N ARG A 29 -4.14 -2.57 0.73
CA ARG A 29 -4.21 -1.47 1.70
C ARG A 29 -4.17 -0.10 1.00
N LEU A 30 -3.20 0.10 0.13
CA LEU A 30 -3.02 1.38 -0.59
C LEU A 30 -4.21 1.66 -1.53
N TYR A 31 -4.76 0.63 -2.15
CA TYR A 31 -5.99 0.77 -2.94
C TYR A 31 -7.16 1.29 -2.10
N ALA A 32 -7.33 0.75 -0.89
CA ALA A 32 -8.36 1.21 0.05
C ALA A 32 -8.10 2.66 0.52
N GLU A 33 -6.84 3.04 0.77
CA GLU A 33 -6.45 4.41 1.12
C GLU A 33 -6.75 5.41 0.00
N VAL A 34 -6.34 5.11 -1.24
CA VAL A 34 -6.50 5.99 -2.41
C VAL A 34 -7.97 6.23 -2.78
N ASN A 35 -8.79 5.18 -2.66
CA ASN A 35 -10.19 5.22 -3.07
C ASN A 35 -11.16 5.51 -1.90
N ASP A 36 -10.64 5.75 -0.70
CA ASP A 36 -11.42 5.96 0.54
C ASP A 36 -12.44 4.84 0.78
N GLN A 37 -12.03 3.60 0.50
CA GLN A 37 -12.88 2.41 0.63
C GLN A 37 -12.52 1.58 1.86
N PRO A 38 -13.44 0.74 2.35
CA PRO A 38 -13.12 -0.22 3.39
C PRO A 38 -12.01 -1.17 2.95
N LEU A 39 -11.04 -1.41 3.84
CA LEU A 39 -9.94 -2.32 3.58
C LEU A 39 -10.45 -3.76 3.36
N ARG A 40 -10.11 -4.34 2.22
CA ARG A 40 -10.43 -5.73 1.87
C ARG A 40 -9.19 -6.38 1.30
N PHE A 41 -8.89 -7.57 1.80
CA PHE A 41 -7.76 -8.37 1.31
C PHE A 41 -8.26 -9.48 0.38
N PRO A 42 -7.49 -9.85 -0.66
CA PRO A 42 -7.73 -11.02 -1.48
C PRO A 42 -7.80 -12.31 -0.65
N ASP A 43 -8.59 -13.28 -1.12
CA ASP A 43 -8.82 -14.54 -0.40
C ASP A 43 -7.55 -15.35 -0.15
N GLU A 44 -6.58 -15.27 -1.04
CA GLU A 44 -5.27 -15.93 -0.91
C GLU A 44 -4.46 -15.47 0.30
N LEU A 45 -4.74 -14.27 0.83
CA LEU A 45 -4.08 -13.74 2.04
C LEU A 45 -4.73 -14.23 3.34
N LYS A 46 -5.90 -14.86 3.30
CA LYS A 46 -6.61 -15.35 4.51
C LYS A 46 -5.80 -16.35 5.32
N ALA A 47 -4.91 -17.10 4.67
CA ALA A 47 -4.00 -18.02 5.34
C ALA A 47 -2.85 -17.31 6.11
N PHE A 48 -2.73 -15.99 6.03
CA PHE A 48 -1.64 -15.20 6.61
C PHE A 48 -2.19 -14.09 7.52
N PRO A 49 -2.80 -14.43 8.67
CA PRO A 49 -3.48 -13.47 9.53
C PRO A 49 -2.56 -12.39 10.11
N ASP A 50 -1.29 -12.71 10.38
CA ASP A 50 -0.32 -11.75 10.91
C ASP A 50 0.00 -10.64 9.90
N LEU A 51 0.11 -10.98 8.62
CA LEU A 51 0.30 -10.01 7.54
C LEU A 51 -0.93 -9.10 7.40
N ILE A 52 -2.13 -9.68 7.40
CA ILE A 52 -3.39 -8.93 7.37
C ILE A 52 -3.48 -7.98 8.58
N ALA A 53 -3.16 -8.46 9.77
CA ALA A 53 -3.20 -7.64 10.98
C ALA A 53 -2.19 -6.49 10.95
N SER A 54 -0.99 -6.72 10.40
CA SER A 54 0.04 -5.70 10.24
C SER A 54 -0.42 -4.59 9.28
N GLU A 55 -0.90 -4.95 8.09
CA GLU A 55 -1.38 -3.99 7.10
C GLU A 55 -2.65 -3.26 7.56
N THR A 56 -3.53 -3.93 8.31
CA THR A 56 -4.70 -3.29 8.91
C THR A 56 -4.32 -2.25 9.95
N ARG A 57 -3.33 -2.55 10.82
CA ARG A 57 -2.82 -1.55 11.77
C ARG A 57 -2.21 -0.34 11.05
N LEU A 58 -1.42 -0.59 10.01
CA LEU A 58 -0.81 0.49 9.22
C LEU A 58 -1.89 1.37 8.56
N TYR A 59 -2.92 0.75 7.95
CA TYR A 59 -4.07 1.44 7.37
C TYR A 59 -4.77 2.34 8.38
N THR A 60 -5.12 1.80 9.55
CA THR A 60 -5.82 2.55 10.60
C THR A 60 -4.98 3.70 11.14
N THR A 61 -3.67 3.47 11.36
CA THR A 61 -2.75 4.50 11.86
C THR A 61 -2.59 5.64 10.85
N ARG A 62 -2.35 5.36 9.58
CA ARG A 62 -2.19 6.38 8.54
C ARG A 62 -3.47 7.22 8.36
N ARG A 63 -4.64 6.57 8.36
CA ARG A 63 -5.92 7.29 8.30
C ARG A 63 -6.19 8.15 9.54
N ALA A 64 -5.86 7.65 10.73
CA ALA A 64 -5.99 8.43 11.95
C ALA A 64 -5.06 9.66 11.91
N GLN A 65 -3.81 9.50 11.52
CA GLN A 65 -2.87 10.62 11.38
C GLN A 65 -3.39 11.70 10.41
N LEU A 66 -3.90 11.32 9.23
CA LEU A 66 -4.48 12.28 8.30
C LEU A 66 -5.70 12.99 8.89
N LYS A 67 -6.59 12.22 9.52
CA LYS A 67 -7.81 12.75 10.16
C LYS A 67 -7.47 13.76 11.26
N ASP A 68 -6.55 13.42 12.15
CA ASP A 68 -6.18 14.27 13.29
C ASP A 68 -5.48 15.55 12.82
N ALA A 69 -4.53 15.42 11.87
CA ALA A 69 -3.84 16.56 11.30
C ALA A 69 -4.79 17.51 10.55
N THR A 70 -5.72 16.96 9.76
CA THR A 70 -6.72 17.79 9.05
C THR A 70 -7.74 18.40 10.00
N ALA A 71 -8.16 17.70 11.07
CA ALA A 71 -9.05 18.21 12.09
C ALA A 71 -8.45 19.42 12.83
N GLN A 72 -7.16 19.38 13.15
CA GLN A 72 -6.45 20.49 13.78
C GLN A 72 -6.46 21.75 12.89
N ILE A 73 -6.19 21.59 11.59
CA ILE A 73 -6.23 22.73 10.64
C ILE A 73 -7.68 23.24 10.51
N GLN A 74 -8.67 22.35 10.46
CA GLN A 74 -10.08 22.74 10.38
C GLN A 74 -10.53 23.51 11.63
N GLN A 75 -10.04 23.17 12.83
CA GLN A 75 -10.31 23.94 14.05
C GLN A 75 -9.71 25.35 13.95
N SER A 76 -8.44 25.47 13.50
CA SER A 76 -7.80 26.76 13.28
C SER A 76 -8.56 27.58 12.25
N LEU A 77 -9.02 26.98 11.17
CA LEU A 77 -9.82 27.63 10.12
C LEU A 77 -11.17 28.12 10.66
N ALA A 78 -11.82 27.34 11.53
CA ALA A 78 -13.08 27.73 12.17
C ALA A 78 -12.88 28.96 13.08
N LEU A 79 -11.77 29.03 13.83
CA LEU A 79 -11.42 30.19 14.64
C LEU A 79 -11.13 31.43 13.76
N ALA A 80 -10.30 31.29 12.74
CA ALA A 80 -9.99 32.36 11.79
C ALA A 80 -11.25 32.91 11.10
N ASN A 81 -12.18 32.04 10.72
CA ASN A 81 -13.47 32.47 10.15
C ASN A 81 -14.34 33.27 11.15
N ARG A 82 -14.35 32.87 12.43
CA ARG A 82 -15.08 33.61 13.46
C ARG A 82 -14.47 34.99 13.67
N GLU A 83 -13.15 35.05 13.82
CA GLU A 83 -12.41 36.32 14.02
C GLU A 83 -12.61 37.24 12.82
N LEU A 84 -12.47 36.74 11.61
CA LEU A 84 -12.74 37.49 10.38
C LEU A 84 -14.16 38.04 10.35
N GLY A 85 -15.16 37.21 10.70
CA GLY A 85 -16.56 37.64 10.72
C GLY A 85 -16.86 38.75 11.77
N ILE A 86 -16.19 38.72 12.93
CA ILE A 86 -16.30 39.77 13.96
C ILE A 86 -15.63 41.05 13.43
N THR A 87 -14.39 40.96 12.96
CA THR A 87 -13.59 42.11 12.48
C THR A 87 -14.25 42.80 11.29
N GLN A 88 -14.86 42.03 10.38
CA GLN A 88 -15.63 42.59 9.26
C GLN A 88 -16.84 43.41 9.72
N ARG A 89 -17.55 42.98 10.78
CA ARG A 89 -18.67 43.78 11.36
C ARG A 89 -18.16 45.04 12.00
N LEU A 90 -17.05 44.98 12.75
CA LEU A 90 -16.41 46.15 13.38
C LEU A 90 -15.87 47.12 12.33
N ALA A 91 -15.29 46.64 11.23
CA ALA A 91 -14.83 47.46 10.16
C ALA A 91 -15.96 48.25 9.46
N LYS A 92 -17.14 47.61 9.30
CA LYS A 92 -18.35 48.26 8.77
C LYS A 92 -18.88 49.38 9.68
N SER A 93 -18.67 49.29 11.00
CA SER A 93 -19.03 50.35 11.97
C SER A 93 -17.89 51.38 12.18
N GLY A 94 -16.77 51.27 11.48
CA GLY A 94 -15.61 52.10 11.65
C GLY A 94 -14.74 51.81 12.86
N ALA A 95 -15.04 50.71 13.59
CA ALA A 95 -14.33 50.33 14.82
C ALA A 95 -13.12 49.37 14.57
N ALA A 96 -12.88 48.94 13.32
CA ALA A 96 -11.70 48.18 12.94
C ALA A 96 -11.15 48.64 11.58
N SER A 97 -9.86 48.39 11.32
CA SER A 97 -9.20 48.73 10.07
C SER A 97 -9.52 47.74 8.97
N SER A 98 -9.72 48.23 7.73
CA SER A 98 -9.79 47.39 6.53
C SER A 98 -8.54 46.55 6.29
N VAL A 99 -7.36 47.06 6.69
CA VAL A 99 -6.08 46.37 6.59
C VAL A 99 -6.10 45.09 7.48
N GLU A 100 -6.69 45.20 8.66
CA GLU A 100 -6.83 44.05 9.55
C GLU A 100 -7.75 42.98 8.94
N VAL A 101 -8.86 43.36 8.32
CA VAL A 101 -9.73 42.43 7.59
C VAL A 101 -8.96 41.71 6.47
N LEU A 102 -8.14 42.45 5.69
CA LEU A 102 -7.33 41.84 4.63
C LEU A 102 -6.27 40.87 5.18
N ARG A 103 -5.69 41.17 6.34
CA ARG A 103 -4.74 40.29 7.03
C ARG A 103 -5.41 38.97 7.41
N LEU A 104 -6.57 39.04 8.07
CA LEU A 104 -7.32 37.86 8.49
C LEU A 104 -7.85 37.02 7.30
N GLN A 105 -8.19 37.67 6.19
CA GLN A 105 -8.53 36.97 4.95
C GLN A 105 -7.37 36.17 4.41
N ARG A 106 -6.15 36.75 4.43
CA ARG A 106 -4.93 36.07 4.02
C ARG A 106 -4.66 34.86 4.92
N ASP A 107 -4.70 35.05 6.25
CA ASP A 107 -4.47 33.99 7.23
C ASP A 107 -5.44 32.83 7.03
N LYS A 108 -6.73 33.13 6.76
CA LYS A 108 -7.73 32.13 6.39
C LYS A 108 -7.35 31.38 5.12
N SER A 109 -6.96 32.10 4.04
CA SER A 109 -6.59 31.48 2.77
C SER A 109 -5.36 30.58 2.90
N ASP A 110 -4.39 30.96 3.72
CA ASP A 110 -3.20 30.15 4.01
C ASP A 110 -3.56 28.85 4.72
N LEU A 111 -4.54 28.87 5.66
CA LEU A 111 -5.05 27.66 6.31
C LEU A 111 -5.82 26.76 5.35
N GLU A 112 -6.62 27.32 4.44
CA GLU A 112 -7.33 26.56 3.38
C GLU A 112 -6.35 25.88 2.43
N LEU A 113 -5.30 26.60 2.01
CA LEU A 113 -4.23 26.04 1.20
C LEU A 113 -3.52 24.91 1.93
N LYS A 114 -3.13 25.11 3.19
CA LYS A 114 -2.46 24.09 4.00
C LYS A 114 -3.29 22.82 4.17
N LEU A 115 -4.62 22.96 4.32
CA LEU A 115 -5.54 21.82 4.40
C LEU A 115 -5.56 21.02 3.08
N THR A 116 -5.62 21.75 1.98
CA THR A 116 -5.63 21.17 0.62
C THR A 116 -4.31 20.45 0.32
N ASP A 117 -3.19 21.09 0.61
CA ASP A 117 -1.85 20.56 0.39
C ASP A 117 -1.61 19.28 1.19
N MET A 118 -2.01 19.26 2.47
CA MET A 118 -1.86 18.08 3.32
C MET A 118 -2.62 16.89 2.78
N ARG A 119 -3.86 17.08 2.33
CA ARG A 119 -4.66 16.02 1.71
C ARG A 119 -4.05 15.57 0.38
N SER A 120 -3.65 16.52 -0.45
CA SER A 120 -3.06 16.24 -1.76
C SER A 120 -1.79 15.42 -1.63
N GLN A 121 -0.86 15.83 -0.74
CA GLN A 121 0.38 15.10 -0.48
C GLN A 121 0.13 13.66 -0.04
N TYR A 122 -0.84 13.44 0.87
CA TYR A 122 -1.20 12.09 1.31
C TYR A 122 -1.67 11.22 0.14
N TYR A 123 -2.60 11.72 -0.68
CA TYR A 123 -3.15 10.93 -1.79
C TYR A 123 -2.16 10.74 -2.94
N VAL A 124 -1.30 11.73 -3.23
CA VAL A 124 -0.24 11.58 -4.24
C VAL A 124 0.73 10.49 -3.80
N GLN A 125 1.22 10.56 -2.56
CA GLN A 125 2.13 9.55 -2.02
C GLN A 125 1.47 8.15 -2.02
N ALA A 126 0.22 8.04 -1.59
CA ALA A 126 -0.49 6.76 -1.57
C ALA A 126 -0.66 6.17 -2.98
N ARG A 127 -0.90 7.01 -4.01
CA ARG A 127 -1.00 6.57 -5.41
C ARG A 127 0.34 6.10 -5.98
N GLU A 128 1.41 6.80 -5.67
CA GLU A 128 2.77 6.39 -6.08
C GLU A 128 3.15 5.05 -5.44
N ASP A 129 2.89 4.91 -4.14
CA ASP A 129 3.15 3.67 -3.41
C ASP A 129 2.28 2.52 -3.94
N LEU A 130 0.99 2.78 -4.27
CA LEU A 130 0.10 1.81 -4.89
C LEU A 130 0.64 1.32 -6.24
N ALA A 131 1.07 2.24 -7.09
CA ALA A 131 1.62 1.88 -8.39
C ALA A 131 2.87 0.98 -8.25
N LYS A 132 3.76 1.30 -7.31
CA LYS A 132 4.95 0.48 -7.02
C LYS A 132 4.56 -0.89 -6.47
N ALA A 133 3.69 -0.95 -5.45
CA ALA A 133 3.28 -2.20 -4.83
C ALA A 133 2.53 -3.12 -5.81
N SER A 134 1.69 -2.56 -6.67
CA SER A 134 0.98 -3.34 -7.70
C SER A 134 1.94 -3.91 -8.75
N ALA A 135 2.87 -3.09 -9.27
CA ALA A 135 3.86 -3.55 -10.23
C ALA A 135 4.79 -4.63 -9.63
N GLU A 136 5.17 -4.48 -8.36
CA GLU A 136 5.96 -5.48 -7.65
C GLU A 136 5.18 -6.79 -7.46
N ALA A 137 3.90 -6.72 -7.06
CA ALA A 137 3.05 -7.88 -6.91
C ALA A 137 2.92 -8.64 -8.25
N ASP A 138 2.66 -7.93 -9.35
CA ASP A 138 2.54 -8.54 -10.68
C ASP A 138 3.84 -9.21 -11.12
N SER A 139 4.98 -8.56 -10.93
CA SER A 139 6.31 -9.11 -11.26
C SER A 139 6.62 -10.36 -10.43
N LEU A 140 6.34 -10.31 -9.13
CA LEU A 140 6.57 -11.43 -8.22
C LEU A 140 5.60 -12.59 -8.49
N ALA A 141 4.35 -12.32 -8.89
CA ALA A 141 3.41 -13.37 -9.30
C ALA A 141 3.97 -14.20 -10.47
N GLN A 142 4.53 -13.53 -11.50
CA GLN A 142 5.18 -14.24 -12.62
C GLN A 142 6.43 -15.00 -12.18
N THR A 143 7.20 -14.42 -11.27
CA THR A 143 8.39 -15.08 -10.70
C THR A 143 8.03 -16.34 -9.93
N VAL A 144 7.01 -16.29 -9.08
CA VAL A 144 6.51 -17.46 -8.33
C VAL A 144 6.07 -18.55 -9.28
N LYS A 145 5.23 -18.21 -10.26
CA LYS A 145 4.74 -19.16 -11.27
C LYS A 145 5.89 -19.86 -12.05
N GLY A 146 6.88 -19.09 -12.48
CA GLY A 146 8.04 -19.66 -13.19
C GLY A 146 8.90 -20.58 -12.30
N ARG A 147 9.04 -20.22 -11.00
CA ARG A 147 9.79 -21.07 -10.05
C ARG A 147 9.01 -22.35 -9.68
N GLU A 148 7.68 -22.26 -9.53
CA GLU A 148 6.81 -23.43 -9.32
C GLU A 148 6.88 -24.40 -10.49
N ASP A 149 6.87 -23.91 -11.73
CA ASP A 149 7.06 -24.74 -12.93
C ASP A 149 8.42 -25.44 -12.90
N THR A 150 9.48 -24.71 -12.49
CA THR A 150 10.81 -25.30 -12.32
C THR A 150 10.79 -26.43 -11.29
N VAL A 151 10.16 -26.21 -10.12
CA VAL A 151 10.03 -27.25 -9.09
C VAL A 151 9.23 -28.46 -9.60
N SER A 152 8.15 -28.23 -10.34
CA SER A 152 7.35 -29.31 -10.92
C SER A 152 8.14 -30.20 -11.87
N ARG A 153 9.06 -29.61 -12.63
CA ARG A 153 9.96 -30.32 -13.58
C ARG A 153 11.08 -31.11 -12.90
N LEU A 154 11.35 -30.87 -11.60
CA LEU A 154 12.32 -31.69 -10.85
C LEU A 154 11.82 -33.12 -10.62
N THR A 155 10.53 -33.40 -10.85
CA THR A 155 9.95 -34.73 -10.81
C THR A 155 9.77 -35.23 -12.24
N LEU A 156 10.73 -36.04 -12.71
CA LEU A 156 10.68 -36.63 -14.04
C LEU A 156 9.76 -37.86 -14.03
N ARG A 157 8.66 -37.78 -14.77
CA ARG A 157 7.73 -38.89 -14.97
C ARG A 157 7.84 -39.43 -16.38
N SER A 158 7.87 -40.75 -16.51
CA SER A 158 7.81 -41.37 -17.85
C SER A 158 6.41 -41.15 -18.44
N PRO A 159 6.33 -40.72 -19.73
CA PRO A 159 5.05 -40.51 -20.41
C PRO A 159 4.33 -41.85 -20.71
N MET A 160 5.04 -42.98 -20.71
CA MET A 160 4.48 -44.31 -20.95
C MET A 160 5.11 -45.36 -20.04
N ARG A 161 4.47 -46.53 -19.92
CA ARG A 161 5.05 -47.66 -19.23
C ARG A 161 6.19 -48.23 -20.10
N GLY A 162 7.36 -48.40 -19.49
CA GLY A 162 8.54 -48.95 -20.17
C GLY A 162 9.59 -49.45 -19.19
N ILE A 163 10.59 -50.14 -19.72
CA ILE A 163 11.74 -50.64 -18.96
C ILE A 163 12.88 -49.66 -19.11
N VAL A 164 13.47 -49.18 -17.99
CA VAL A 164 14.65 -48.31 -18.01
C VAL A 164 15.85 -49.14 -18.45
N LYS A 165 16.36 -48.84 -19.64
CA LYS A 165 17.45 -49.63 -20.26
C LYS A 165 18.85 -49.12 -19.92
N ASN A 166 19.00 -47.82 -19.66
CA ASN A 166 20.28 -47.22 -19.35
C ASN A 166 20.14 -45.93 -18.54
N ILE A 167 20.81 -45.83 -17.42
CA ILE A 167 20.91 -44.62 -16.60
C ILE A 167 22.33 -44.11 -16.73
N LYS A 168 22.53 -42.99 -17.46
CA LYS A 168 23.87 -42.39 -17.69
C LYS A 168 24.40 -41.63 -16.46
N VAL A 169 23.53 -41.28 -15.50
CA VAL A 169 23.92 -40.61 -14.25
C VAL A 169 23.98 -41.67 -13.13
N THR A 170 25.20 -41.92 -12.66
CA THR A 170 25.49 -43.00 -11.69
C THR A 170 25.74 -42.50 -10.27
N THR A 171 25.80 -41.18 -10.05
CA THR A 171 26.08 -40.61 -8.74
C THR A 171 25.02 -39.63 -8.32
N VAL A 172 24.69 -39.62 -6.99
CA VAL A 172 23.84 -38.61 -6.38
C VAL A 172 24.61 -37.28 -6.38
N GLY A 173 24.09 -36.26 -7.08
CA GLY A 173 24.71 -34.93 -7.16
C GLY A 173 25.62 -34.70 -8.39
N GLY A 174 25.63 -35.63 -9.35
CA GLY A 174 26.30 -35.46 -10.64
C GLY A 174 25.50 -34.69 -11.68
#